data_75ef3e28ac2f16c20eb11ccd9340d579
#
_entry.id   75ef3e28ac2f16c20eb11ccd9340d579
#
_cell.length_a   1.000
_cell.length_b   1.000
_cell.length_c   1.000
_cell.angle_alpha   90.00
_cell.angle_beta   90.00
_cell.angle_gamma   90.00
#
_symmetry.space_group_name_H-M   'P 1'
#
loop_
_entity.id
_entity.type
_entity.pdbx_description
1 polymer ?
#
loop_
_entity_poly.entity_id
_entity_poly.type
_entity_poly.pdbx_seq_one_letter_code
_entity_poly.pdbx_strand_id
1 'polypeptide(L)'
;MIDNTGQVSAEFLFVFGVLILIVMLSIVFVSDQQELNIAMSAARSGAIEGVGTSSSAIYPEDTFRDYSYDKESLLMPYDVRIVNVSYNDLGYDVNYEKNWIRFEVYAKTSDRFDSDELVSFGDRINYNLRKSLALSFNSTASTNKLYNPVFSNHYVYTTANVKWV
;
A
#
# COMPACT_ATOMS: atom_id res chain seq x y z
N MET A 1 -5.28 64.14 12.67
CA MET A 1 -6.28 63.06 12.61
C MET A 1 -5.61 61.91 11.92
N ILE A 2 -5.22 60.86 12.62
CA ILE A 2 -4.62 59.69 12.00
C ILE A 2 -5.78 58.89 11.38
N ASP A 3 -5.69 58.69 10.09
CA ASP A 3 -6.74 57.96 9.35
C ASP A 3 -6.64 56.47 9.68
N ASN A 4 -7.49 56.03 10.61
CA ASN A 4 -7.55 54.64 11.06
C ASN A 4 -8.19 53.68 10.04
N THR A 5 -8.75 54.17 8.95
CA THR A 5 -9.41 53.33 7.94
C THR A 5 -8.42 52.47 7.15
N GLY A 6 -7.23 52.97 6.86
CA GLY A 6 -6.17 52.22 6.18
C GLY A 6 -5.54 51.13 7.05
N GLN A 7 -5.46 51.36 8.34
CA GLN A 7 -4.87 50.37 9.30
C GLN A 7 -5.77 49.13 9.46
N VAL A 8 -7.08 49.32 9.60
CA VAL A 8 -8.04 48.18 9.67
C VAL A 8 -8.02 47.34 8.40
N SER A 9 -7.88 47.99 7.24
CA SER A 9 -7.76 47.27 5.95
C SER A 9 -6.47 46.43 5.86
N ALA A 10 -5.33 46.93 6.35
CA ALA A 10 -4.07 46.22 6.35
C ALA A 10 -4.10 45.00 7.31
N GLU A 11 -4.67 45.17 8.52
CA GLU A 11 -4.85 44.09 9.48
C GLU A 11 -5.77 43.00 8.93
N PHE A 12 -6.89 43.37 8.28
CA PHE A 12 -7.78 42.42 7.63
C PHE A 12 -7.08 41.63 6.53
N LEU A 13 -6.31 42.29 5.65
CA LEU A 13 -5.56 41.62 4.60
C LEU A 13 -4.52 40.64 5.16
N PHE A 14 -3.86 41.00 6.26
CA PHE A 14 -2.91 40.13 6.93
C PHE A 14 -3.59 38.87 7.50
N VAL A 15 -4.69 39.04 8.23
CA VAL A 15 -5.47 37.92 8.79
C VAL A 15 -6.00 37.01 7.68
N PHE A 16 -6.52 37.59 6.60
CA PHE A 16 -6.99 36.83 5.45
C PHE A 16 -5.89 36.07 4.74
N GLY A 17 -4.69 36.69 4.60
CA GLY A 17 -3.51 36.03 4.04
C GLY A 17 -3.04 34.81 4.87
N VAL A 18 -3.02 34.97 6.20
CA VAL A 18 -2.69 33.86 7.11
C VAL A 18 -3.73 32.73 7.01
N LEU A 19 -5.01 33.06 6.91
CA LEU A 19 -6.07 32.09 6.77
C LEU A 19 -5.94 31.27 5.48
N ILE A 20 -5.66 31.93 4.34
CA ILE A 20 -5.39 31.26 3.08
C ILE A 20 -4.21 30.30 3.21
N LEU A 21 -3.12 30.75 3.85
CA LEU A 21 -1.93 29.92 4.04
C LEU A 21 -2.24 28.68 4.87
N ILE A 22 -3.01 28.79 5.95
CA ILE A 22 -3.45 27.64 6.77
C ILE A 22 -4.28 26.68 5.93
N VAL A 23 -5.21 27.17 5.12
CA VAL A 23 -6.03 26.34 4.23
C VAL A 23 -5.17 25.59 3.22
N MET A 24 -4.21 26.27 2.59
CA MET A 24 -3.30 25.62 1.64
C MET A 24 -2.47 24.51 2.28
N LEU A 25 -1.91 24.76 3.45
CA LEU A 25 -1.16 23.71 4.20
C LEU A 25 -2.06 22.53 4.58
N SER A 26 -3.30 22.79 4.97
CA SER A 26 -4.27 21.76 5.30
C SER A 26 -4.61 20.88 4.09
N ILE A 27 -4.74 21.44 2.90
CA ILE A 27 -5.02 20.67 1.67
C ILE A 27 -3.88 19.69 1.38
N VAL A 28 -2.62 20.12 1.48
CA VAL A 28 -1.46 19.24 1.25
C VAL A 28 -1.48 18.08 2.25
N PHE A 29 -1.66 18.37 3.53
CA PHE A 29 -1.70 17.35 4.58
C PHE A 29 -2.84 16.33 4.37
N VAL A 30 -4.04 16.80 4.01
CA VAL A 30 -5.19 15.93 3.75
C VAL A 30 -4.94 15.04 2.53
N SER A 31 -4.29 15.56 1.48
CA SER A 31 -3.94 14.79 0.29
C SER A 31 -3.05 13.59 0.61
N ASP A 32 -2.00 13.79 1.40
CA ASP A 32 -1.08 12.73 1.82
C ASP A 32 -1.81 11.64 2.65
N GLN A 33 -2.65 12.06 3.60
CA GLN A 33 -3.43 11.13 4.42
C GLN A 33 -4.45 10.34 3.59
N GLN A 34 -5.08 10.99 2.60
CA GLN A 34 -6.00 10.32 1.70
C GLN A 34 -5.30 9.22 0.87
N GLU A 35 -4.11 9.51 0.37
CA GLU A 35 -3.31 8.55 -0.40
C GLU A 35 -2.94 7.32 0.44
N LEU A 36 -2.50 7.49 1.69
CA LEU A 36 -2.24 6.40 2.62
C LEU A 36 -3.49 5.60 2.97
N ASN A 37 -4.64 6.24 3.13
CA ASN A 37 -5.91 5.55 3.40
C ASN A 37 -6.35 4.68 2.21
N ILE A 38 -6.19 5.18 0.98
CA ILE A 38 -6.45 4.41 -0.24
C ILE A 38 -5.49 3.22 -0.29
N ALA A 39 -4.20 3.44 -0.03
CA ALA A 39 -3.19 2.40 -0.01
C ALA A 39 -3.51 1.31 1.02
N MET A 40 -3.89 1.70 2.24
CA MET A 40 -4.25 0.75 3.30
C MET A 40 -5.50 -0.07 2.93
N SER A 41 -6.51 0.57 2.35
CA SER A 41 -7.73 -0.11 1.88
C SER A 41 -7.40 -1.12 0.77
N ALA A 42 -6.62 -0.71 -0.22
CA ALA A 42 -6.18 -1.56 -1.32
C ALA A 42 -5.32 -2.73 -0.83
N ALA A 43 -4.39 -2.47 0.10
CA ALA A 43 -3.55 -3.49 0.69
C ALA A 43 -4.35 -4.56 1.44
N ARG A 44 -5.34 -4.15 2.23
CA ARG A 44 -6.24 -5.09 2.94
C ARG A 44 -7.07 -5.93 1.96
N SER A 45 -7.68 -5.29 0.96
CA SER A 45 -8.46 -5.98 -0.06
C SER A 45 -7.60 -6.98 -0.84
N GLY A 46 -6.41 -6.57 -1.28
CA GLY A 46 -5.50 -7.44 -2.01
C GLY A 46 -4.95 -8.60 -1.17
N ALA A 47 -4.67 -8.38 0.12
CA ALA A 47 -4.25 -9.45 1.02
C ALA A 47 -5.36 -10.51 1.21
N ILE A 48 -6.61 -10.06 1.38
CA ILE A 48 -7.78 -10.96 1.49
C ILE A 48 -8.01 -11.71 0.18
N GLU A 49 -7.92 -11.03 -0.96
CA GLU A 49 -8.02 -11.67 -2.28
C GLU A 49 -6.93 -12.74 -2.46
N GLY A 50 -5.68 -12.44 -2.03
CA GLY A 50 -4.56 -13.39 -2.07
C GLY A 50 -4.79 -14.69 -1.29
N VAL A 51 -5.62 -14.64 -0.24
CA VAL A 51 -6.07 -15.83 0.49
C VAL A 51 -7.24 -16.51 -0.23
N GLY A 52 -8.21 -15.74 -0.73
CA GLY A 52 -9.43 -16.27 -1.35
C GLY A 52 -9.21 -16.94 -2.73
N THR A 53 -8.18 -16.55 -3.46
CA THR A 53 -7.85 -17.10 -4.79
C THR A 53 -7.06 -18.40 -4.74
N SER A 54 -7.39 -19.28 -3.80
CA SER A 54 -6.60 -20.49 -3.51
C SER A 54 -6.39 -21.45 -4.70
N SER A 55 -7.30 -21.54 -5.66
CA SER A 55 -7.19 -22.51 -6.76
C SER A 55 -7.13 -21.92 -8.16
N SER A 56 -7.33 -20.61 -8.32
CA SER A 56 -7.44 -19.95 -9.63
C SER A 56 -6.56 -18.71 -9.79
N ALA A 57 -5.53 -18.56 -8.96
CA ALA A 57 -4.59 -17.46 -9.10
C ALA A 57 -3.79 -17.63 -10.39
N ILE A 58 -4.15 -16.88 -11.41
CA ILE A 58 -3.38 -16.78 -12.66
C ILE A 58 -2.16 -15.89 -12.34
N TYR A 59 -1.05 -16.54 -12.03
CA TYR A 59 0.25 -15.88 -12.00
C TYR A 59 0.75 -15.64 -13.44
N PRO A 60 1.59 -14.65 -13.68
CA PRO A 60 2.30 -14.54 -14.95
C PRO A 60 3.05 -15.85 -15.18
N GLU A 61 2.68 -16.58 -16.22
CA GLU A 61 3.10 -17.96 -16.51
C GLU A 61 4.63 -18.11 -16.58
N ASP A 62 5.31 -17.09 -17.06
CA ASP A 62 6.76 -17.01 -17.20
C ASP A 62 7.51 -16.81 -15.88
N THR A 63 6.85 -16.34 -14.82
CA THR A 63 7.47 -16.01 -13.53
C THR A 63 7.21 -17.09 -12.46
N PHE A 64 6.11 -17.84 -12.57
CA PHE A 64 5.67 -18.82 -11.58
C PHE A 64 5.50 -20.24 -12.14
N ARG A 65 5.99 -20.51 -13.37
CA ARG A 65 5.88 -21.84 -14.00
C ARG A 65 6.50 -22.93 -13.11
N ASP A 66 7.66 -22.65 -12.53
CA ASP A 66 8.37 -23.60 -11.67
C ASP A 66 7.67 -23.76 -10.31
N TYR A 67 6.98 -22.73 -9.84
CA TYR A 67 6.21 -22.75 -8.59
C TYR A 67 4.96 -23.63 -8.65
N SER A 68 4.27 -23.65 -9.78
CA SER A 68 3.03 -24.42 -9.93
C SER A 68 3.27 -25.91 -10.15
N TYR A 69 4.45 -26.30 -10.63
CA TYR A 69 4.78 -27.71 -10.90
C TYR A 69 5.12 -28.50 -9.63
N ASP A 70 5.77 -27.85 -8.65
CA ASP A 70 6.25 -28.51 -7.44
C ASP A 70 5.27 -28.42 -6.25
N LYS A 71 4.17 -27.67 -6.38
CA LYS A 71 3.31 -27.34 -5.22
C LYS A 71 1.84 -27.57 -5.50
N GLU A 72 1.44 -28.86 -5.64
CA GLU A 72 0.03 -29.27 -5.69
C GLU A 72 -0.77 -28.77 -4.48
N SER A 73 -0.11 -28.56 -3.34
CA SER A 73 -0.69 -28.02 -2.12
C SER A 73 -1.30 -26.64 -2.30
N LEU A 74 -0.77 -25.79 -3.21
CA LEU A 74 -1.33 -24.46 -3.50
C LEU A 74 -2.68 -24.50 -4.25
N LEU A 75 -3.09 -25.65 -4.75
CA LEU A 75 -4.34 -25.85 -5.48
C LEU A 75 -5.52 -26.25 -4.57
N MET A 76 -5.25 -26.54 -3.30
CA MET A 76 -6.27 -26.93 -2.34
C MET A 76 -6.85 -25.71 -1.60
N PRO A 77 -8.12 -25.72 -1.19
CA PRO A 77 -8.67 -24.67 -0.34
C PRO A 77 -8.15 -24.84 1.09
N TYR A 78 -7.39 -23.86 1.57
CA TYR A 78 -6.81 -23.87 2.92
C TYR A 78 -7.49 -22.85 3.82
N ASP A 79 -7.50 -23.12 5.14
CA ASP A 79 -7.98 -22.17 6.15
C ASP A 79 -6.87 -21.19 6.54
N VAL A 80 -6.57 -20.26 5.62
CA VAL A 80 -5.68 -19.14 5.88
C VAL A 80 -6.51 -17.89 6.12
N ARG A 81 -6.20 -17.15 7.20
CA ARG A 81 -6.88 -15.89 7.54
C ARG A 81 -5.89 -14.74 7.66
N ILE A 82 -6.23 -13.61 7.10
CA ILE A 82 -5.54 -12.36 7.40
C ILE A 82 -5.99 -11.86 8.77
N VAL A 83 -5.03 -11.73 9.68
CA VAL A 83 -5.27 -11.21 11.05
C VAL A 83 -5.16 -9.70 11.06
N ASN A 84 -4.13 -9.18 10.43
CA ASN A 84 -3.89 -7.73 10.36
C ASN A 84 -3.05 -7.37 9.13
N VAL A 85 -3.26 -6.16 8.65
CA VAL A 85 -2.38 -5.50 7.67
C VAL A 85 -1.98 -4.17 8.28
N SER A 86 -0.70 -3.94 8.45
CA SER A 86 -0.11 -2.71 8.94
C SER A 86 0.94 -2.19 7.97
N TYR A 87 1.48 -1.02 8.23
CA TYR A 87 2.62 -0.49 7.48
C TYR A 87 3.63 0.15 8.42
N ASN A 88 4.87 0.21 7.96
CA ASN A 88 5.95 0.98 8.54
C ASN A 88 6.37 2.08 7.57
N ASP A 89 6.45 3.30 8.06
CA ASP A 89 7.05 4.42 7.34
C ASP A 89 8.57 4.32 7.51
N LEU A 90 9.28 4.16 6.41
CA LEU A 90 10.75 4.04 6.36
C LEU A 90 11.42 5.38 6.02
N GLY A 91 10.62 6.45 5.90
CA GLY A 91 11.10 7.78 5.57
C GLY A 91 11.29 7.99 4.06
N TYR A 92 11.94 9.09 3.73
CA TYR A 92 12.16 9.52 2.35
C TYR A 92 13.26 8.70 1.67
N ASP A 93 12.95 8.09 0.53
CA ASP A 93 13.91 7.39 -0.31
C ASP A 93 14.41 8.31 -1.44
N VAL A 94 15.73 8.53 -1.46
CA VAL A 94 16.37 9.44 -2.43
C VAL A 94 16.34 8.88 -3.86
N ASN A 95 16.35 7.55 -4.04
CA ASN A 95 16.36 6.94 -5.36
C ASN A 95 15.02 7.07 -6.07
N TYR A 96 13.93 7.02 -5.31
CA TYR A 96 12.57 7.13 -5.83
C TYR A 96 11.99 8.55 -5.68
N GLU A 97 12.68 9.44 -4.94
CA GLU A 97 12.21 10.78 -4.59
C GLU A 97 10.81 10.78 -3.95
N LYS A 98 10.53 9.77 -3.10
CA LYS A 98 9.23 9.52 -2.47
C LYS A 98 9.40 8.99 -1.06
N ASN A 99 8.36 9.12 -0.25
CA ASN A 99 8.31 8.46 1.05
C ASN A 99 8.09 6.96 0.89
N TRP A 100 8.87 6.16 1.58
CA TRP A 100 8.86 4.71 1.47
C TRP A 100 7.99 4.07 2.55
N ILE A 101 6.92 3.44 2.12
CA ILE A 101 5.99 2.70 2.96
C ILE A 101 6.18 1.20 2.72
N ARG A 102 6.39 0.45 3.79
CA ARG A 102 6.49 -1.01 3.73
C ARG A 102 5.33 -1.66 4.45
N PHE A 103 4.47 -2.35 3.70
CA PHE A 103 3.36 -3.11 4.26
C PHE A 103 3.83 -4.40 4.92
N GLU A 104 3.19 -4.75 6.02
CA GLU A 104 3.36 -5.98 6.78
C GLU A 104 2.01 -6.67 6.94
N VAL A 105 1.96 -7.94 6.55
CA VAL A 105 0.76 -8.77 6.66
C VAL A 105 0.97 -9.79 7.77
N TYR A 106 0.00 -9.90 8.67
CA TYR A 106 -0.07 -10.91 9.71
C TYR A 106 -1.17 -11.89 9.32
N ALA A 107 -0.81 -13.16 9.16
CA ALA A 107 -1.73 -14.22 8.77
C ALA A 107 -1.68 -15.38 9.77
N LYS A 108 -2.77 -16.15 9.82
CA LYS A 108 -2.89 -17.35 10.63
C LYS A 108 -3.47 -18.47 9.79
N THR A 109 -3.00 -19.69 10.04
CA THR A 109 -3.58 -20.91 9.49
C THR A 109 -3.80 -21.93 10.58
N SER A 110 -4.84 -22.76 10.44
CA SER A 110 -5.07 -23.95 11.26
C SER A 110 -4.37 -25.18 10.70
N ASP A 111 -3.99 -25.15 9.42
CA ASP A 111 -3.36 -26.26 8.73
C ASP A 111 -1.87 -26.33 9.06
N ARG A 112 -1.31 -27.52 9.02
CA ARG A 112 0.13 -27.75 9.21
C ARG A 112 0.82 -27.64 7.87
N PHE A 113 1.43 -26.50 7.64
CA PHE A 113 2.27 -26.25 6.48
C PHE A 113 3.74 -26.34 6.84
N ASP A 114 4.55 -26.76 5.88
CA ASP A 114 5.98 -26.63 5.99
C ASP A 114 6.44 -25.18 5.72
N SER A 115 7.72 -24.90 5.98
CA SER A 115 8.27 -23.54 5.83
C SER A 115 8.18 -23.03 4.40
N ASP A 116 8.34 -23.90 3.40
CA ASP A 116 8.35 -23.53 1.99
C ASP A 116 6.95 -23.24 1.48
N GLU A 117 5.96 -23.99 1.99
CA GLU A 117 4.55 -23.74 1.72
C GLU A 117 4.13 -22.39 2.30
N LEU A 118 4.51 -22.09 3.54
CA LEU A 118 4.23 -20.80 4.18
C LEU A 118 4.85 -19.63 3.40
N VAL A 119 6.06 -19.77 2.89
CA VAL A 119 6.70 -18.76 2.02
C VAL A 119 5.87 -18.58 0.75
N SER A 120 5.49 -19.67 0.09
CA SER A 120 4.72 -19.65 -1.16
C SER A 120 3.36 -18.98 -0.98
N PHE A 121 2.65 -19.27 0.13
CA PHE A 121 1.41 -18.57 0.49
C PHE A 121 1.64 -17.10 0.77
N GLY A 122 2.70 -16.77 1.50
CA GLY A 122 3.09 -15.40 1.80
C GLY A 122 3.37 -14.59 0.53
N ASP A 123 4.07 -15.17 -0.42
CA ASP A 123 4.38 -14.52 -1.71
C ASP A 123 3.11 -14.25 -2.52
N ARG A 124 2.16 -15.18 -2.53
CA ARG A 124 0.86 -15.01 -3.18
C ARG A 124 0.05 -13.89 -2.54
N ILE A 125 -0.01 -13.84 -1.21
CA ILE A 125 -0.68 -12.78 -0.47
C ILE A 125 -0.04 -11.42 -0.82
N ASN A 126 1.26 -11.34 -0.74
CA ASN A 126 2.02 -10.12 -1.04
C ASN A 126 1.89 -9.68 -2.51
N TYR A 127 1.84 -10.63 -3.44
CA TYR A 127 1.61 -10.34 -4.86
C TYR A 127 0.24 -9.68 -5.07
N ASN A 128 -0.83 -10.29 -4.54
CA ASN A 128 -2.18 -9.73 -4.70
C ASN A 128 -2.33 -8.39 -3.98
N LEU A 129 -1.69 -8.22 -2.82
CA LEU A 129 -1.63 -6.94 -2.12
C LEU A 129 -1.01 -5.86 -3.02
N ARG A 130 0.17 -6.12 -3.59
CA ARG A 130 0.86 -5.16 -4.48
C ARG A 130 0.09 -4.90 -5.77
N LYS A 131 -0.54 -5.95 -6.36
CA LYS A 131 -1.40 -5.82 -7.52
C LYS A 131 -2.58 -4.89 -7.25
N SER A 132 -3.25 -5.07 -6.12
CA SER A 132 -4.36 -4.21 -5.70
C SER A 132 -3.92 -2.74 -5.53
N LEU A 133 -2.76 -2.51 -4.91
CA LEU A 133 -2.15 -1.17 -4.83
C LEU A 133 -1.88 -0.58 -6.22
N ALA A 134 -1.24 -1.34 -7.10
CA ALA A 134 -0.90 -0.87 -8.46
C ALA A 134 -2.14 -0.49 -9.27
N LEU A 135 -3.23 -1.25 -9.13
CA LEU A 135 -4.51 -0.95 -9.76
C LEU A 135 -5.15 0.30 -9.15
N SER A 136 -5.12 0.46 -7.84
CA SER A 136 -5.72 1.61 -7.14
C SER A 136 -5.05 2.95 -7.49
N PHE A 137 -3.75 2.92 -7.78
CA PHE A 137 -2.99 4.11 -8.18
C PHE A 137 -2.72 4.19 -9.68
N ASN A 138 -3.30 3.28 -10.47
CA ASN A 138 -3.08 3.21 -11.92
C ASN A 138 -1.59 3.18 -12.32
N SER A 139 -0.77 2.50 -11.51
CA SER A 139 0.68 2.47 -11.65
C SER A 139 1.24 1.19 -12.27
N THR A 140 0.42 0.40 -12.94
CA THR A 140 0.79 -0.88 -13.56
C THR A 140 1.92 -0.77 -14.58
N ALA A 141 2.01 0.36 -15.30
CA ALA A 141 3.06 0.62 -16.26
C ALA A 141 4.41 0.99 -15.62
N SER A 142 4.41 1.40 -14.35
CA SER A 142 5.59 1.88 -13.63
C SER A 142 6.24 0.80 -12.76
N THR A 143 5.60 -0.37 -12.62
CA THR A 143 6.08 -1.48 -11.80
C THR A 143 6.60 -2.62 -12.67
N ASN A 144 7.33 -3.56 -12.06
CA ASN A 144 7.68 -4.82 -12.74
C ASN A 144 6.46 -5.78 -12.81
N LYS A 145 6.63 -6.95 -13.44
CA LYS A 145 5.59 -7.98 -13.56
C LYS A 145 5.06 -8.52 -12.22
N LEU A 146 5.82 -8.33 -11.12
CA LEU A 146 5.45 -8.72 -9.77
C LEU A 146 4.85 -7.56 -8.97
N TYR A 147 4.57 -6.44 -9.63
CA TYR A 147 4.11 -5.20 -8.99
C TYR A 147 5.03 -4.75 -7.84
N ASN A 148 6.34 -4.75 -8.07
CA ASN A 148 7.31 -4.41 -7.03
C ASN A 148 8.43 -3.50 -7.59
N PRO A 149 8.61 -2.31 -6.99
CA PRO A 149 7.73 -1.62 -6.05
C PRO A 149 6.48 -1.06 -6.73
N VAL A 150 5.50 -0.62 -5.95
CA VAL A 150 4.32 0.13 -6.43
C VAL A 150 4.51 1.61 -6.14
N PHE A 151 4.02 2.47 -7.03
CA PHE A 151 4.18 3.91 -6.93
C PHE A 151 2.82 4.63 -6.85
N SER A 152 2.79 5.68 -6.04
CA SER A 152 1.75 6.70 -6.06
C SER A 152 2.38 8.09 -6.24
N ASN A 153 1.66 9.18 -6.03
CA ASN A 153 2.22 10.50 -6.22
C ASN A 153 3.32 10.81 -5.19
N HIS A 154 3.09 10.49 -3.90
CA HIS A 154 4.00 10.84 -2.81
C HIS A 154 4.73 9.65 -2.20
N TYR A 155 4.31 8.42 -2.51
CA TYR A 155 4.81 7.22 -1.87
C TYR A 155 5.32 6.16 -2.84
N VAL A 156 6.30 5.38 -2.36
CA VAL A 156 6.68 4.09 -2.91
C VAL A 156 6.31 3.00 -1.91
N TYR A 157 5.64 1.95 -2.40
CA TYR A 157 5.12 0.86 -1.58
C TYR A 157 5.86 -0.43 -1.86
N THR A 158 6.24 -1.11 -0.79
CA THR A 158 6.83 -2.46 -0.82
C THR A 158 6.13 -3.35 0.23
N THR A 159 6.44 -4.64 0.22
CA THR A 159 5.93 -5.60 1.20
C THR A 159 7.06 -6.29 1.94
N ALA A 160 6.88 -6.56 3.23
CA ALA A 160 7.70 -7.50 3.98
C ALA A 160 7.15 -8.92 3.83
N ASN A 161 7.94 -9.93 4.22
CA ASN A 161 7.44 -11.30 4.29
C ASN A 161 6.24 -11.38 5.25
N VAL A 162 5.27 -12.22 4.91
CA VAL A 162 4.09 -12.45 5.77
C VAL A 162 4.53 -13.03 7.10
N LYS A 163 4.00 -12.49 8.18
CA LYS A 163 4.22 -12.97 9.55
C LYS A 163 3.09 -13.91 9.94
N TRP A 164 3.46 -15.16 10.17
CA TRP A 164 2.52 -16.22 10.61
C TRP A 164 2.40 -16.21 12.14
N VAL A 165 1.15 -16.09 12.67
CA VAL A 165 0.83 -15.89 14.09
C VAL A 165 -0.20 -16.92 14.61
#